data_a5cebd0ebcca8dbbcdb6560acfdcba2e
#
_entry.id   a5cebd0ebcca8dbbcdb6560acfdcba2e
#
_cell.length_a   1.000
_cell.length_b   1.000
_cell.length_c   1.000
_cell.angle_alpha   90.00
_cell.angle_beta   90.00
_cell.angle_gamma   90.00
#
_symmetry.space_group_name_H-M   'P 1'
#
loop_
_entity.id
_entity.type
_entity.pdbx_description
1 polymer ?
#
loop_
_entity_poly.entity_id
_entity_poly.type
_entity_poly.pdbx_seq_one_letter_code
_entity_poly.pdbx_strand_id
1 'polypeptide(L)'
;MRLKIKVPVLIGIASFLFTACSSSKTETNPVDMEKLKTEIQGMEDAFAAAEKAKDATAVAAYYSEDAISYARNKAPEVGRAAIKESIAKNIKEDTTGNHSEYKVVDLFAEGNMVVEIGSWTNMNPAGARLDSGHYMSFFQKRDGKYLCVRDMNVASTPAKPAAKPVQ
;
A
#
# COMPACT_ATOMS: atom_id res chain seq x y z
N MET A 1 -92.25 -10.49 -12.11
CA MET A 1 -91.40 -9.34 -11.67
C MET A 1 -89.97 -9.82 -11.58
N ARG A 2 -89.16 -9.56 -12.63
CA ARG A 2 -87.73 -10.08 -12.68
C ARG A 2 -86.79 -8.91 -12.44
N LEU A 3 -86.08 -8.97 -11.33
CA LEU A 3 -85.12 -7.96 -10.93
C LEU A 3 -83.75 -8.27 -11.65
N LYS A 4 -83.35 -7.32 -12.52
CA LYS A 4 -82.05 -7.42 -13.19
C LYS A 4 -80.98 -6.69 -12.34
N ILE A 5 -80.10 -7.47 -11.75
CA ILE A 5 -78.97 -6.94 -11.04
C ILE A 5 -77.83 -6.71 -12.05
N LYS A 6 -77.46 -5.43 -12.23
CA LYS A 6 -76.24 -5.05 -12.98
C LYS A 6 -75.05 -5.06 -12.08
N VAL A 7 -74.10 -5.94 -12.36
CA VAL A 7 -72.81 -5.97 -11.69
C VAL A 7 -71.81 -5.06 -12.44
N PRO A 8 -71.20 -4.09 -11.83
CA PRO A 8 -70.12 -3.33 -12.47
C PRO A 8 -68.81 -4.10 -12.40
N VAL A 9 -68.22 -4.36 -13.54
CA VAL A 9 -66.85 -4.91 -13.66
C VAL A 9 -65.88 -3.78 -13.34
N LEU A 10 -65.21 -3.87 -12.18
CA LEU A 10 -64.09 -3.02 -11.82
C LEU A 10 -62.81 -3.62 -12.48
N ILE A 11 -62.33 -2.97 -13.52
CA ILE A 11 -61.01 -3.28 -14.13
C ILE A 11 -59.97 -2.60 -13.25
N GLY A 12 -59.29 -3.40 -12.41
CA GLY A 12 -58.15 -2.97 -11.63
C GLY A 12 -56.90 -2.86 -12.52
N ILE A 13 -56.47 -1.63 -12.80
CA ILE A 13 -55.19 -1.36 -13.45
C ILE A 13 -54.08 -1.54 -12.42
N ALA A 14 -53.40 -2.68 -12.45
CA ALA A 14 -52.19 -2.93 -11.64
C ALA A 14 -51.03 -2.15 -12.28
N SER A 15 -50.73 -0.97 -11.76
CA SER A 15 -49.53 -0.22 -12.13
C SER A 15 -48.31 -0.87 -11.52
N PHE A 16 -47.54 -1.64 -12.30
CA PHE A 16 -46.24 -2.12 -11.95
C PHE A 16 -45.25 -0.93 -11.95
N LEU A 17 -44.93 -0.42 -10.77
CA LEU A 17 -43.81 0.50 -10.57
C LEU A 17 -42.51 -0.29 -10.68
N PHE A 18 -41.87 -0.33 -11.85
CA PHE A 18 -40.50 -0.73 -12.00
C PHE A 18 -39.62 0.33 -11.34
N THR A 19 -39.19 0.05 -10.11
CA THR A 19 -38.13 0.79 -9.47
C THR A 19 -36.85 0.41 -10.21
N ALA A 20 -36.45 1.18 -11.21
CA ALA A 20 -35.12 1.07 -11.81
C ALA A 20 -34.11 1.44 -10.73
N CYS A 21 -33.42 0.43 -10.18
CA CYS A 21 -32.18 0.64 -9.44
C CYS A 21 -31.18 1.24 -10.42
N SER A 22 -31.12 2.57 -10.43
CA SER A 22 -30.07 3.31 -11.10
C SER A 22 -28.79 3.05 -10.27
N SER A 23 -27.99 2.06 -10.66
CA SER A 23 -26.62 1.94 -10.18
C SER A 23 -25.91 3.21 -10.65
N SER A 24 -25.79 4.19 -9.77
CA SER A 24 -24.92 5.33 -10.00
C SER A 24 -23.49 4.75 -10.15
N LYS A 25 -23.05 4.56 -11.39
CA LYS A 25 -21.65 4.45 -11.70
C LYS A 25 -21.01 5.73 -11.20
N THR A 26 -20.32 5.65 -10.07
CA THR A 26 -19.39 6.70 -9.67
C THR A 26 -18.38 6.76 -10.79
N GLU A 27 -18.46 7.76 -11.66
CA GLU A 27 -17.42 8.05 -12.65
C GLU A 27 -16.19 8.45 -11.83
N THR A 28 -15.35 7.47 -11.53
CA THR A 28 -14.01 7.74 -11.02
C THR A 28 -13.24 8.37 -12.16
N ASN A 29 -12.94 9.66 -12.06
CA ASN A 29 -11.99 10.27 -12.98
C ASN A 29 -10.75 9.36 -13.08
N PRO A 30 -10.27 9.09 -14.29
CA PRO A 30 -9.07 8.26 -14.45
C PRO A 30 -7.92 8.86 -13.63
N VAL A 31 -7.21 8.00 -12.91
CA VAL A 31 -6.08 8.42 -12.08
C VAL A 31 -4.99 8.95 -13.01
N ASP A 32 -4.51 10.15 -12.73
CA ASP A 32 -3.33 10.72 -13.41
C ASP A 32 -2.08 9.95 -12.92
N MET A 33 -1.65 8.98 -13.71
CA MET A 33 -0.56 8.06 -13.34
C MET A 33 0.80 8.76 -13.25
N GLU A 34 1.05 9.82 -14.02
CA GLU A 34 2.31 10.57 -13.95
C GLU A 34 2.40 11.37 -12.65
N LYS A 35 1.29 12.02 -12.29
CA LYS A 35 1.18 12.72 -11.01
C LYS A 35 1.27 11.75 -9.85
N LEU A 36 0.58 10.61 -9.93
CA LEU A 36 0.65 9.57 -8.91
C LEU A 36 2.08 9.05 -8.73
N LYS A 37 2.79 8.77 -9.83
CA LYS A 37 4.17 8.31 -9.78
C LYS A 37 5.08 9.32 -9.09
N THR A 38 4.88 10.60 -9.37
CA THR A 38 5.64 11.67 -8.70
C THR A 38 5.32 11.72 -7.20
N GLU A 39 4.05 11.56 -6.82
CA GLU A 39 3.62 11.55 -5.41
C GLU A 39 4.22 10.36 -4.66
N ILE A 40 4.13 9.14 -5.20
CA ILE A 40 4.67 7.93 -4.57
C ILE A 40 6.20 7.99 -4.51
N GLN A 41 6.90 8.41 -5.60
CA GLN A 41 8.36 8.57 -5.54
C GLN A 41 8.77 9.59 -4.45
N GLY A 42 8.03 10.67 -4.28
CA GLY A 42 8.29 11.62 -3.20
C GLY A 42 8.13 11.01 -1.80
N MET A 43 7.22 10.04 -1.64
CA MET A 43 7.08 9.30 -0.39
C MET A 43 8.28 8.37 -0.14
N GLU A 44 8.76 7.67 -1.18
CA GLU A 44 9.95 6.83 -1.11
C GLU A 44 11.22 7.63 -0.81
N ASP A 45 11.36 8.81 -1.42
CA ASP A 45 12.48 9.72 -1.16
C ASP A 45 12.47 10.23 0.29
N ALA A 46 11.28 10.55 0.82
CA ALA A 46 11.10 10.96 2.21
C ALA A 46 11.40 9.81 3.19
N PHE A 47 10.99 8.59 2.85
CA PHE A 47 11.30 7.38 3.62
C PHE A 47 12.82 7.17 3.69
N ALA A 48 13.52 7.18 2.55
CA ALA A 48 14.99 7.06 2.48
C ALA A 48 15.71 8.16 3.28
N ALA A 49 15.23 9.40 3.18
CA ALA A 49 15.79 10.52 3.93
C ALA A 49 15.63 10.34 5.45
N ALA A 50 14.46 9.85 5.89
CA ALA A 50 14.19 9.57 7.30
C ALA A 50 15.05 8.40 7.84
N GLU A 51 15.24 7.33 7.06
CA GLU A 51 16.16 6.24 7.40
C GLU A 51 17.60 6.76 7.56
N LYS A 52 18.09 7.54 6.60
CA LYS A 52 19.41 8.15 6.63
C LYS A 52 19.60 9.10 7.83
N ALA A 53 18.54 9.82 8.20
CA ALA A 53 18.51 10.68 9.40
C ALA A 53 18.37 9.91 10.71
N LYS A 54 18.20 8.56 10.64
CA LYS A 54 17.94 7.68 11.79
C LYS A 54 16.70 8.09 12.60
N ASP A 55 15.67 8.63 11.91
CA ASP A 55 14.39 9.04 12.49
C ASP A 55 13.32 7.94 12.32
N ALA A 56 13.27 7.02 13.28
CA ALA A 56 12.29 5.92 13.27
C ALA A 56 10.83 6.42 13.29
N THR A 57 10.57 7.64 13.80
CA THR A 57 9.21 8.20 13.83
C THR A 57 8.79 8.66 12.45
N ALA A 58 9.67 9.36 11.73
CA ALA A 58 9.43 9.79 10.36
C ALA A 58 9.30 8.59 9.41
N VAL A 59 10.16 7.56 9.54
CA VAL A 59 10.03 6.31 8.76
C VAL A 59 8.68 5.64 9.03
N ALA A 60 8.27 5.52 10.29
CA ALA A 60 7.01 4.89 10.64
C ALA A 60 5.77 5.68 10.18
N ALA A 61 5.88 6.98 9.92
CA ALA A 61 4.78 7.81 9.41
C ALA A 61 4.33 7.41 7.99
N TYR A 62 5.17 6.69 7.25
CA TYR A 62 4.84 6.08 5.96
C TYR A 62 3.72 5.05 6.06
N TYR A 63 3.58 4.37 7.21
CA TYR A 63 2.66 3.28 7.43
C TYR A 63 1.33 3.74 8.04
N SER A 64 0.25 3.02 7.71
CA SER A 64 -1.02 3.15 8.42
C SER A 64 -0.96 2.51 9.80
N GLU A 65 -1.90 2.86 10.70
CA GLU A 65 -1.96 2.28 12.07
C GLU A 65 -2.11 0.76 12.05
N ASP A 66 -2.83 0.22 11.05
CA ASP A 66 -3.14 -1.21 10.85
C ASP A 66 -2.22 -1.87 9.80
N ALA A 67 -1.08 -1.26 9.49
CA ALA A 67 -0.14 -1.79 8.51
C ALA A 67 0.43 -3.15 8.94
N ILE A 68 0.80 -3.98 7.97
CA ILE A 68 1.59 -5.19 8.21
C ILE A 68 2.77 -5.19 7.25
N SER A 69 3.98 -5.27 7.80
CA SER A 69 5.22 -5.39 7.03
C SER A 69 5.73 -6.83 7.04
N TYR A 70 6.05 -7.33 5.85
CA TYR A 70 6.54 -8.68 5.62
C TYR A 70 8.03 -8.64 5.26
N ALA A 71 8.85 -8.42 6.26
CA ALA A 71 10.29 -8.40 6.08
C ALA A 71 10.85 -9.82 5.86
N ARG A 72 11.89 -9.91 5.04
CA ARG A 72 12.56 -11.18 4.74
C ARG A 72 13.10 -11.85 6.02
N ASN A 73 12.84 -13.15 6.16
CA ASN A 73 13.31 -13.99 7.27
C ASN A 73 12.86 -13.54 8.67
N LYS A 74 11.75 -12.85 8.76
CA LYS A 74 11.12 -12.43 10.01
C LYS A 74 9.63 -12.80 10.03
N ALA A 75 9.04 -12.89 11.21
CA ALA A 75 7.60 -12.88 11.35
C ALA A 75 7.04 -11.53 10.91
N PRO A 76 5.81 -11.47 10.37
CA PRO A 76 5.18 -10.20 10.02
C PRO A 76 5.10 -9.24 11.21
N GLU A 77 5.43 -7.99 10.99
CA GLU A 77 5.31 -6.91 11.96
C GLU A 77 3.93 -6.27 11.82
N VAL A 78 3.08 -6.40 12.84
CA VAL A 78 1.68 -6.01 12.79
C VAL A 78 1.44 -4.71 13.54
N GLY A 79 0.97 -3.69 12.81
CA GLY A 79 0.69 -2.34 13.30
C GLY A 79 1.89 -1.41 13.24
N ARG A 80 1.61 -0.12 12.99
CA ARG A 80 2.65 0.93 12.92
C ARG A 80 3.56 0.95 14.13
N ALA A 81 3.04 0.71 15.32
CA ALA A 81 3.82 0.73 16.56
C ALA A 81 4.91 -0.36 16.57
N ALA A 82 4.56 -1.60 16.20
CA ALA A 82 5.53 -2.71 16.11
C ALA A 82 6.55 -2.47 14.99
N ILE A 83 6.11 -1.97 13.84
CA ILE A 83 7.01 -1.59 12.73
C ILE A 83 7.99 -0.52 13.20
N LYS A 84 7.53 0.53 13.89
CA LYS A 84 8.38 1.59 14.45
C LYS A 84 9.42 1.05 15.44
N GLU A 85 9.02 0.15 16.31
CA GLU A 85 9.93 -0.47 17.29
C GLU A 85 11.04 -1.25 16.58
N SER A 86 10.68 -2.04 15.57
CA SER A 86 11.65 -2.78 14.75
C SER A 86 12.61 -1.85 14.01
N ILE A 87 12.11 -0.78 13.41
CA ILE A 87 12.92 0.25 12.74
C ILE A 87 13.89 0.90 13.75
N ALA A 88 13.40 1.32 14.92
CA ALA A 88 14.22 1.95 15.95
C ALA A 88 15.35 1.03 16.43
N LYS A 89 15.03 -0.27 16.58
CA LYS A 89 16.03 -1.29 16.90
C LYS A 89 17.10 -1.41 15.82
N ASN A 90 16.69 -1.54 14.54
CA ASN A 90 17.61 -1.64 13.42
C ASN A 90 18.52 -0.40 13.30
N ILE A 91 17.95 0.80 13.46
CA ILE A 91 18.71 2.06 13.47
C ILE A 91 19.74 2.10 14.59
N LYS A 92 19.38 1.62 15.80
CA LYS A 92 20.30 1.58 16.95
C LYS A 92 21.44 0.59 16.75
N GLU A 93 21.17 -0.52 16.08
CA GLU A 93 22.16 -1.58 15.82
C GLU A 93 23.04 -1.26 14.59
N ASP A 94 22.57 -0.36 13.71
CA ASP A 94 23.35 0.02 12.52
C ASP A 94 24.49 0.98 12.87
N THR A 95 25.72 0.48 12.71
CA THR A 95 26.96 1.23 12.87
C THR A 95 27.70 1.47 11.55
N THR A 96 27.10 1.06 10.43
CA THR A 96 27.79 1.04 9.12
C THR A 96 27.73 2.39 8.40
N GLY A 97 26.70 3.20 8.68
CA GLY A 97 26.42 4.43 7.94
C GLY A 97 25.93 4.18 6.51
N ASN A 98 25.56 2.94 6.19
CA ASN A 98 24.93 2.60 4.92
C ASN A 98 23.56 3.28 4.81
N HIS A 99 23.10 3.48 3.59
CA HIS A 99 21.78 4.03 3.33
C HIS A 99 21.15 3.36 2.12
N SER A 100 19.82 3.37 2.06
CA SER A 100 19.07 2.83 0.94
C SER A 100 18.53 3.95 0.06
N GLU A 101 18.44 3.65 -1.24
CA GLU A 101 17.73 4.43 -2.24
C GLU A 101 16.59 3.58 -2.77
N TYR A 102 15.43 4.21 -2.97
CA TYR A 102 14.21 3.54 -3.44
C TYR A 102 13.74 4.18 -4.74
N LYS A 103 13.28 3.37 -5.67
CA LYS A 103 12.80 3.84 -6.97
C LYS A 103 11.52 3.14 -7.36
N VAL A 104 10.49 3.90 -7.66
CA VAL A 104 9.25 3.41 -8.24
C VAL A 104 9.53 2.86 -9.64
N VAL A 105 9.24 1.57 -9.84
CA VAL A 105 9.39 0.88 -11.13
C VAL A 105 8.07 0.88 -11.87
N ASP A 106 6.99 0.44 -11.20
CA ASP A 106 5.66 0.33 -11.77
C ASP A 106 4.57 0.63 -10.73
N LEU A 107 3.40 1.10 -11.19
CA LEU A 107 2.26 1.43 -10.36
C LEU A 107 0.96 0.92 -10.98
N PHE A 108 0.09 0.39 -10.13
CA PHE A 108 -1.27 0.02 -10.46
C PHE A 108 -2.20 0.73 -9.50
N ALA A 109 -3.20 1.45 -10.00
CA ALA A 109 -4.10 2.25 -9.17
C ALA A 109 -5.55 2.01 -9.53
N GLU A 110 -6.40 1.86 -8.51
CA GLU A 110 -7.84 1.78 -8.64
C GLU A 110 -8.52 2.48 -7.45
N GLY A 111 -9.27 3.52 -7.73
CA GLY A 111 -9.93 4.32 -6.69
C GLY A 111 -8.92 4.89 -5.69
N ASN A 112 -9.03 4.46 -4.43
CA ASN A 112 -8.15 4.89 -3.34
C ASN A 112 -6.96 3.94 -3.08
N MET A 113 -6.77 2.95 -3.94
CA MET A 113 -5.77 1.90 -3.77
C MET A 113 -4.66 2.04 -4.80
N VAL A 114 -3.42 1.83 -4.36
CA VAL A 114 -2.24 1.81 -5.23
C VAL A 114 -1.37 0.63 -4.84
N VAL A 115 -0.96 -0.16 -5.84
CA VAL A 115 0.11 -1.14 -5.69
C VAL A 115 1.33 -0.57 -6.39
N GLU A 116 2.42 -0.50 -5.66
CA GLU A 116 3.73 -0.13 -6.18
C GLU A 116 4.62 -1.36 -6.30
N ILE A 117 5.32 -1.44 -7.41
CA ILE A 117 6.51 -2.28 -7.57
C ILE A 117 7.71 -1.33 -7.59
N GLY A 118 8.60 -1.48 -6.64
CA GLY A 118 9.80 -0.67 -6.54
C GLY A 118 11.09 -1.49 -6.54
N SER A 119 12.20 -0.78 -6.65
CA SER A 119 13.53 -1.33 -6.45
C SER A 119 14.25 -0.57 -5.35
N TRP A 120 15.05 -1.27 -4.57
CA TRP A 120 15.92 -0.67 -3.58
C TRP A 120 17.38 -0.99 -3.85
N THR A 121 18.26 -0.08 -3.50
CA THR A 121 19.71 -0.24 -3.57
C THR A 121 20.32 0.22 -2.25
N ASN A 122 21.11 -0.64 -1.61
CA ASN A 122 21.84 -0.30 -0.41
C ASN A 122 23.27 0.16 -0.80
N MET A 123 23.65 1.33 -0.32
CA MET A 123 24.89 2.02 -0.63
C MET A 123 25.74 2.19 0.63
N ASN A 124 27.06 2.07 0.52
CA ASN A 124 27.95 2.46 1.60
C ASN A 124 28.18 3.99 1.62
N PRO A 125 28.82 4.53 2.68
CA PRO A 125 29.10 5.97 2.76
C PRO A 125 29.98 6.52 1.62
N ALA A 126 30.74 5.67 0.93
CA ALA A 126 31.55 6.04 -0.21
C ALA A 126 30.79 5.99 -1.55
N GLY A 127 29.47 5.68 -1.53
CA GLY A 127 28.65 5.60 -2.73
C GLY A 127 28.76 4.30 -3.51
N ALA A 128 29.41 3.27 -2.97
CA ALA A 128 29.46 1.96 -3.61
C ALA A 128 28.20 1.13 -3.27
N ARG A 129 27.62 0.50 -4.28
CA ARG A 129 26.48 -0.41 -4.11
C ARG A 129 26.93 -1.69 -3.39
N LEU A 130 26.21 -2.06 -2.35
CA LEU A 130 26.45 -3.25 -1.55
C LEU A 130 25.47 -4.37 -1.89
N ASP A 131 24.17 -4.03 -2.02
CA ASP A 131 23.09 -4.98 -2.26
C ASP A 131 21.93 -4.27 -2.95
N SER A 132 20.98 -5.03 -3.45
CA SER A 132 19.75 -4.49 -4.07
C SER A 132 18.65 -5.52 -4.12
N GLY A 133 17.45 -5.06 -4.41
CA GLY A 133 16.30 -5.92 -4.57
C GLY A 133 15.09 -5.17 -5.08
N HIS A 134 13.97 -5.80 -4.86
CA HIS A 134 12.67 -5.24 -5.21
C HIS A 134 11.76 -5.27 -3.98
N TYR A 135 10.75 -4.43 -4.00
CA TYR A 135 9.69 -4.41 -3.02
C TYR A 135 8.33 -4.23 -3.69
N MET A 136 7.32 -4.58 -2.97
CA MET A 136 5.93 -4.27 -3.30
C MET A 136 5.31 -3.58 -2.11
N SER A 137 4.72 -2.41 -2.34
CA SER A 137 3.95 -1.66 -1.34
C SER A 137 2.51 -1.52 -1.80
N PHE A 138 1.59 -1.80 -0.91
CA PHE A 138 0.18 -1.55 -1.11
C PHE A 138 -0.24 -0.34 -0.28
N PHE A 139 -0.66 0.72 -0.96
CA PHE A 139 -1.14 1.96 -0.36
C PHE A 139 -2.64 2.05 -0.40
N GLN A 140 -3.18 2.72 0.60
CA GLN A 140 -4.56 3.15 0.65
C GLN A 140 -4.62 4.64 0.97
N LYS A 141 -5.42 5.38 0.20
CA LYS A 141 -5.63 6.81 0.46
C LYS A 141 -6.61 6.96 1.62
N ARG A 142 -6.14 7.52 2.73
CA ARG A 142 -6.90 7.79 3.95
C ARG A 142 -6.72 9.27 4.30
N ASP A 143 -7.83 9.97 4.50
CA ASP A 143 -7.83 11.42 4.79
C ASP A 143 -6.98 12.26 3.82
N GLY A 144 -7.07 11.91 2.52
CA GLY A 144 -6.38 12.60 1.44
C GLY A 144 -4.90 12.23 1.26
N LYS A 145 -4.33 11.35 2.09
CA LYS A 145 -2.92 10.91 2.03
C LYS A 145 -2.82 9.42 1.74
N TYR A 146 -1.85 9.03 0.92
CA TYR A 146 -1.50 7.63 0.79
C TYR A 146 -0.71 7.15 2.01
N LEU A 147 -1.09 5.99 2.55
CA LEU A 147 -0.38 5.32 3.63
C LEU A 147 -0.16 3.88 3.22
N CYS A 148 1.04 3.35 3.45
CA CYS A 148 1.34 1.95 3.22
C CYS A 148 0.56 1.08 4.23
N VAL A 149 -0.25 0.16 3.71
CA VAL A 149 -1.03 -0.78 4.52
C VAL A 149 -0.41 -2.18 4.51
N ARG A 150 0.34 -2.51 3.47
CA ARG A 150 1.10 -3.77 3.36
C ARG A 150 2.34 -3.53 2.54
N ASP A 151 3.46 -4.10 2.95
CA ASP A 151 4.66 -4.17 2.14
C ASP A 151 5.39 -5.51 2.28
N MET A 152 6.23 -5.79 1.32
CA MET A 152 7.15 -6.91 1.33
C MET A 152 8.38 -6.60 0.47
N ASN A 153 9.51 -7.24 0.78
CA ASN A 153 10.71 -7.07 -0.01
C ASN A 153 11.46 -8.38 -0.27
N VAL A 154 12.21 -8.39 -1.36
CA VAL A 154 13.10 -9.48 -1.75
C VAL A 154 14.46 -8.91 -2.14
N ALA A 155 15.54 -9.63 -1.86
CA ALA A 155 16.86 -9.29 -2.36
C ALA A 155 17.09 -9.93 -3.74
N SER A 156 17.78 -9.22 -4.60
CA SER A 156 18.22 -9.74 -5.92
C SER A 156 19.40 -10.69 -5.80
N THR A 157 20.19 -10.55 -4.71
CA THR A 157 21.35 -11.40 -4.45
C THR A 157 20.94 -12.55 -3.52
N PRO A 158 21.31 -13.81 -3.79
CA PRO A 158 21.09 -14.90 -2.86
C PRO A 158 21.76 -14.61 -1.51
N ALA A 159 21.11 -14.99 -0.41
CA ALA A 159 21.72 -14.89 0.92
C ALA A 159 23.05 -15.66 0.93
N LYS A 160 24.12 -14.99 1.41
CA LYS A 160 25.40 -15.68 1.61
C LYS A 160 25.17 -16.86 2.57
N PRO A 161 25.59 -18.09 2.23
CA PRO A 161 25.44 -19.21 3.14
C PRO A 161 26.03 -18.87 4.51
N ALA A 162 25.32 -19.21 5.58
CA ALA A 162 25.84 -19.06 6.94
C ALA A 162 27.19 -19.75 7.03
N ALA A 163 28.19 -19.07 7.58
CA ALA A 163 29.51 -19.69 7.84
C ALA A 163 29.27 -20.93 8.71
N LYS A 164 29.79 -22.09 8.26
CA LYS A 164 29.73 -23.30 9.08
C LYS A 164 30.46 -23.01 10.39
N PRO A 165 29.93 -23.45 11.56
CA PRO A 165 30.68 -23.35 12.81
C PRO A 165 32.04 -24.03 12.60
N VAL A 166 33.09 -23.32 12.99
CA VAL A 166 34.44 -23.90 13.05
C VAL A 166 34.39 -24.98 14.14
N GLN A 167 34.57 -26.24 13.75
CA GLN A 167 34.68 -27.38 14.69
C GLN A 167 36.01 -27.33 15.44
#